data_a72d22714a14354e47c8d1e875bb6f0e
#
_entry.id   a72d22714a14354e47c8d1e875bb6f0e
#
_cell.length_a   1.000
_cell.length_b   1.000
_cell.length_c   1.000
_cell.angle_alpha   90.00
_cell.angle_beta   90.00
_cell.angle_gamma   90.00
#
_symmetry.space_group_name_H-M   'P 1'
#
loop_
_entity.id
_entity.type
_entity.pdbx_description
1 polymer ?
#
loop_
_entity_poly.entity_id
_entity_poly.type
_entity_poly.pdbx_seq_one_letter_code
_entity_poly.pdbx_strand_id
1 'polypeptide(L)'
;MPIQLKVRFIYMSHLILGIESSCDDTSAAVIRDEYLLSNVMASQEVHRNYGGVIPELASRAHQQNILPVVDQALKNAGVTMKDIDAIAFTRGPGLLGSLLVGTSFAKGLSISTGKPLVEVNHLQGHILSHFLKEEGKENRSPEFPFLALLVSGGHTQIVKVTDYLNFEVIGHTIDDAVGEAFDKCAKMMGLGYPGGPIVDKLAKQGDENRFKFSKPHIQGLDYSFSGIKTSLLYFLRDQLKENENFIEENKADICASFQKHLIDILLDKLIKAVKQTGIKQITIGGGVSANSGLRERIYNEGVKRGWTTFIPEFKFTTDNAAMIAMSGLCKFRLGMTCPIDAAPISRAADM
;
A
#
# COMPACT_ATOMS: atom_id res chain seq x y z
N MET A 1 40.79 35.86 -14.57
CA MET A 1 39.56 35.19 -14.97
C MET A 1 39.61 33.77 -14.42
N PRO A 2 38.77 33.38 -13.44
CA PRO A 2 38.74 32.00 -13.00
C PRO A 2 37.89 31.16 -13.96
N ILE A 3 38.48 30.08 -14.43
CA ILE A 3 37.83 29.06 -15.25
C ILE A 3 36.87 28.32 -14.34
N GLN A 4 35.55 28.56 -14.48
CA GLN A 4 34.51 27.73 -13.88
C GLN A 4 34.48 26.39 -14.63
N LEU A 5 35.11 25.38 -14.05
CA LEU A 5 34.87 23.99 -14.41
C LEU A 5 33.41 23.65 -14.08
N LYS A 6 32.53 23.72 -15.07
CA LYS A 6 31.22 23.07 -15.02
C LYS A 6 31.45 21.57 -14.97
N VAL A 7 31.49 20.99 -13.78
CA VAL A 7 31.39 19.54 -13.60
C VAL A 7 29.99 19.15 -14.11
N ARG A 8 29.92 18.64 -15.33
CA ARG A 8 28.76 17.98 -15.87
C ARG A 8 28.66 16.64 -15.09
N PHE A 9 27.86 16.57 -14.04
CA PHE A 9 27.43 15.28 -13.50
C PHE A 9 26.71 14.58 -14.65
N ILE A 10 27.35 13.59 -15.23
CA ILE A 10 26.69 12.61 -16.09
C ILE A 10 25.82 11.81 -15.13
N TYR A 11 24.54 12.16 -15.04
CA TYR A 11 23.57 11.32 -14.37
C TYR A 11 23.52 10.01 -15.16
N MET A 12 24.21 8.97 -14.65
CA MET A 12 24.04 7.64 -15.19
C MET A 12 22.61 7.21 -14.89
N SER A 13 21.88 6.87 -15.93
CA SER A 13 20.52 6.35 -15.82
C SER A 13 20.58 4.93 -15.25
N HIS A 14 19.73 4.63 -14.29
CA HIS A 14 19.70 3.34 -13.60
C HIS A 14 18.45 2.53 -13.96
N LEU A 15 18.65 1.26 -14.29
CA LEU A 15 17.61 0.27 -14.51
C LEU A 15 17.48 -0.63 -13.26
N ILE A 16 16.35 -0.56 -12.61
CA ILE A 16 16.07 -1.35 -11.39
C ILE A 16 14.97 -2.37 -11.68
N LEU A 17 15.26 -3.63 -11.36
CA LEU A 17 14.26 -4.69 -11.30
C LEU A 17 13.70 -4.76 -9.88
N GLY A 18 12.41 -4.51 -9.72
CA GLY A 18 11.67 -4.70 -8.46
C GLY A 18 10.98 -6.05 -8.41
N ILE A 19 10.96 -6.67 -7.24
CA ILE A 19 10.27 -7.95 -6.95
C ILE A 19 9.45 -7.78 -5.69
N GLU A 20 8.13 -8.04 -5.79
CA GLU A 20 7.19 -8.00 -4.68
C GLU A 20 6.54 -9.37 -4.49
N SER A 21 6.55 -9.86 -3.24
CA SER A 21 5.90 -11.13 -2.86
C SER A 21 5.48 -11.17 -1.39
N SER A 22 5.16 -10.02 -0.79
CA SER A 22 4.95 -9.95 0.67
C SER A 22 3.66 -10.60 1.17
N CYS A 23 2.63 -10.73 0.32
CA CYS A 23 1.34 -11.29 0.71
C CYS A 23 0.87 -12.37 -0.27
N ASP A 24 -0.10 -12.08 -1.13
CA ASP A 24 -0.68 -13.01 -2.10
C ASP A 24 -0.46 -12.62 -3.57
N ASP A 25 -0.04 -11.39 -3.86
CA ASP A 25 0.28 -10.96 -5.21
C ASP A 25 1.78 -11.16 -5.51
N THR A 26 2.08 -11.84 -6.63
CA THR A 26 3.44 -11.96 -7.16
C THR A 26 3.64 -10.89 -8.22
N SER A 27 4.59 -9.97 -8.03
CA SER A 27 4.81 -8.89 -8.99
C SER A 27 6.29 -8.68 -9.30
N ALA A 28 6.57 -8.27 -10.55
CA ALA A 28 7.88 -7.78 -10.98
C ALA A 28 7.72 -6.53 -11.85
N ALA A 29 8.61 -5.58 -11.68
CA ALA A 29 8.60 -4.33 -12.42
C ALA A 29 10.01 -3.90 -12.81
N VAL A 30 10.11 -3.19 -13.92
CA VAL A 30 11.35 -2.53 -14.34
C VAL A 30 11.10 -1.04 -14.44
N ILE A 31 11.97 -0.27 -13.80
CA ILE A 31 11.98 1.19 -13.93
C ILE A 31 13.33 1.66 -14.50
N ARG A 32 13.30 2.75 -15.24
CA ARG A 32 14.49 3.49 -15.66
C ARG A 32 14.49 4.84 -14.97
N ASP A 33 15.37 5.04 -14.02
CA ASP A 33 15.27 6.11 -13.06
C ASP A 33 13.86 6.09 -12.41
N GLU A 34 13.14 7.19 -12.36
CA GLU A 34 11.77 7.22 -11.84
C GLU A 34 10.70 6.72 -12.84
N TYR A 35 11.08 6.45 -14.10
CA TYR A 35 10.12 6.12 -15.16
C TYR A 35 9.82 4.63 -15.19
N LEU A 36 8.53 4.30 -15.08
CA LEU A 36 8.03 2.94 -15.18
C LEU A 36 8.09 2.42 -16.60
N LEU A 37 8.83 1.34 -16.83
CA LEU A 37 8.89 0.64 -18.12
C LEU A 37 7.93 -0.55 -18.16
N SER A 38 7.83 -1.28 -17.07
CA SER A 38 6.91 -2.43 -16.95
C SER A 38 6.52 -2.68 -15.51
N ASN A 39 5.31 -3.20 -15.30
CA ASN A 39 4.83 -3.71 -14.01
C ASN A 39 3.88 -4.88 -14.31
N VAL A 40 4.31 -6.09 -13.96
CA VAL A 40 3.57 -7.33 -14.20
C VAL A 40 3.19 -7.93 -12.86
N MET A 41 1.92 -8.33 -12.73
CA MET A 41 1.38 -8.89 -11.50
C MET A 41 0.58 -10.16 -11.83
N ALA A 42 0.76 -11.18 -10.99
CA ALA A 42 -0.06 -12.38 -10.95
C ALA A 42 -0.78 -12.47 -9.62
N SER A 43 -2.07 -12.20 -9.62
CA SER A 43 -2.93 -12.27 -8.44
C SER A 43 -3.43 -13.69 -8.18
N GLN A 44 -3.67 -14.01 -6.91
CA GLN A 44 -4.07 -15.34 -6.46
C GLN A 44 -5.56 -15.36 -6.10
N GLU A 45 -6.43 -15.68 -7.06
CA GLU A 45 -7.88 -15.72 -6.84
C GLU A 45 -8.34 -16.83 -5.87
N VAL A 46 -7.50 -17.85 -5.65
CA VAL A 46 -7.82 -19.00 -4.80
C VAL A 46 -8.25 -18.59 -3.38
N HIS A 47 -7.72 -17.50 -2.86
CA HIS A 47 -7.99 -17.03 -1.51
C HIS A 47 -9.43 -16.55 -1.29
N ARG A 48 -10.15 -16.19 -2.37
CA ARG A 48 -11.58 -15.82 -2.31
C ARG A 48 -12.45 -16.94 -1.75
N ASN A 49 -12.10 -18.20 -2.06
CA ASN A 49 -12.85 -19.38 -1.60
C ASN A 49 -12.71 -19.64 -0.10
N TYR A 50 -11.69 -19.05 0.54
CA TYR A 50 -11.38 -19.28 1.96
C TYR A 50 -11.71 -18.06 2.85
N GLY A 51 -12.15 -16.95 2.24
CA GLY A 51 -12.49 -15.74 2.98
C GLY A 51 -11.28 -15.04 3.62
N GLY A 52 -10.09 -15.20 3.05
CA GLY A 52 -8.83 -14.60 3.49
C GLY A 52 -7.62 -15.31 2.92
N VAL A 53 -6.45 -14.68 3.04
CA VAL A 53 -5.19 -15.25 2.54
C VAL A 53 -4.75 -16.45 3.38
N ILE A 54 -4.47 -17.58 2.71
CA ILE A 54 -3.87 -18.76 3.33
C ILE A 54 -2.37 -18.76 3.04
N PRO A 55 -1.50 -18.56 4.05
CA PRO A 55 -0.07 -18.33 3.84
C PRO A 55 0.65 -19.42 3.07
N GLU A 56 0.28 -20.71 3.28
CA GLU A 56 0.89 -21.83 2.56
C GLU A 56 0.53 -21.82 1.07
N LEU A 57 -0.72 -21.56 0.74
CA LEU A 57 -1.16 -21.45 -0.66
C LEU A 57 -0.50 -20.26 -1.34
N ALA A 58 -0.41 -19.13 -0.66
CA ALA A 58 0.28 -17.95 -1.16
C ALA A 58 1.74 -18.25 -1.51
N SER A 59 2.49 -18.90 -0.60
CA SER A 59 3.89 -19.26 -0.82
C SER A 59 4.07 -20.18 -2.04
N ARG A 60 3.20 -21.18 -2.20
CA ARG A 60 3.24 -22.11 -3.35
C ARG A 60 2.95 -21.41 -4.67
N ALA A 61 2.00 -20.50 -4.68
CA ALA A 61 1.66 -19.72 -5.87
C ALA A 61 2.80 -18.77 -6.26
N HIS A 62 3.47 -18.14 -5.29
CA HIS A 62 4.67 -17.34 -5.56
C HIS A 62 5.77 -18.17 -6.23
N GLN A 63 6.03 -19.40 -5.78
CA GLN A 63 7.04 -20.29 -6.40
C GLN A 63 6.71 -20.57 -7.87
N GLN A 64 5.44 -20.72 -8.21
CA GLN A 64 5.00 -20.97 -9.59
C GLN A 64 5.06 -19.72 -10.46
N ASN A 65 4.72 -18.56 -9.90
CA ASN A 65 4.49 -17.34 -10.64
C ASN A 65 5.73 -16.44 -10.79
N ILE A 66 6.71 -16.53 -9.86
CA ILE A 66 7.78 -15.53 -9.79
C ILE A 66 8.66 -15.50 -11.04
N LEU A 67 9.02 -16.68 -11.57
CA LEU A 67 9.87 -16.76 -12.77
C LEU A 67 9.16 -16.21 -14.01
N PRO A 68 7.92 -16.67 -14.38
CA PRO A 68 7.23 -16.12 -15.54
C PRO A 68 6.88 -14.62 -15.38
N VAL A 69 6.60 -14.14 -14.18
CA VAL A 69 6.31 -12.72 -13.93
C VAL A 69 7.54 -11.85 -14.16
N VAL A 70 8.71 -12.27 -13.67
CA VAL A 70 9.98 -11.57 -13.90
C VAL A 70 10.39 -11.60 -15.38
N ASP A 71 10.29 -12.74 -16.04
CA ASP A 71 10.57 -12.86 -17.47
C ASP A 71 9.68 -11.93 -18.30
N GLN A 72 8.38 -11.92 -18.00
CA GLN A 72 7.43 -11.04 -18.69
C GLN A 72 7.71 -9.56 -18.41
N ALA A 73 8.11 -9.19 -17.18
CA ALA A 73 8.44 -7.81 -16.84
C ALA A 73 9.65 -7.32 -17.65
N LEU A 74 10.70 -8.12 -17.77
CA LEU A 74 11.87 -7.79 -18.59
C LEU A 74 11.50 -7.65 -20.08
N LYS A 75 10.71 -8.58 -20.61
CA LYS A 75 10.24 -8.54 -22.01
C LYS A 75 9.42 -7.31 -22.30
N ASN A 76 8.46 -6.97 -21.43
CA ASN A 76 7.61 -5.78 -21.56
C ASN A 76 8.43 -4.48 -21.50
N ALA A 77 9.49 -4.46 -20.71
CA ALA A 77 10.42 -3.33 -20.62
C ALA A 77 11.40 -3.24 -21.81
N GLY A 78 11.46 -4.27 -22.66
CA GLY A 78 12.41 -4.34 -23.77
C GLY A 78 13.88 -4.46 -23.33
N VAL A 79 14.14 -5.06 -22.16
CA VAL A 79 15.48 -5.19 -21.57
C VAL A 79 15.77 -6.63 -21.16
N THR A 80 17.04 -6.91 -20.89
CA THR A 80 17.52 -8.20 -20.38
C THR A 80 18.12 -8.02 -18.99
N MET A 81 18.37 -9.13 -18.26
CA MET A 81 19.09 -9.08 -16.97
C MET A 81 20.48 -8.45 -17.05
N LYS A 82 21.12 -8.41 -18.24
CA LYS A 82 22.42 -7.74 -18.41
C LYS A 82 22.31 -6.23 -18.24
N ASP A 83 21.17 -5.66 -18.64
CA ASP A 83 20.91 -4.23 -18.64
C ASP A 83 20.52 -3.72 -17.25
N ILE A 84 20.05 -4.59 -16.35
CA ILE A 84 19.66 -4.25 -14.98
C ILE A 84 20.88 -3.86 -14.15
N ASP A 85 20.78 -2.77 -13.40
CA ASP A 85 21.85 -2.29 -12.51
C ASP A 85 21.74 -2.86 -11.09
N ALA A 86 20.51 -3.03 -10.57
CA ALA A 86 20.28 -3.60 -9.24
C ALA A 86 18.93 -4.33 -9.18
N ILE A 87 18.84 -5.30 -8.24
CA ILE A 87 17.64 -6.07 -7.95
C ILE A 87 17.07 -5.61 -6.60
N ALA A 88 15.95 -4.90 -6.63
CA ALA A 88 15.21 -4.50 -5.45
C ALA A 88 14.17 -5.57 -5.09
N PHE A 89 14.08 -5.96 -3.83
CA PHE A 89 13.12 -6.97 -3.38
C PHE A 89 12.52 -6.60 -2.04
N THR A 90 11.29 -7.03 -1.80
CA THR A 90 10.62 -6.82 -0.52
C THR A 90 11.21 -7.74 0.53
N ARG A 91 11.90 -7.14 1.51
CA ARG A 91 12.40 -7.85 2.67
C ARG A 91 11.33 -8.07 3.74
N GLY A 92 10.34 -7.17 3.80
CA GLY A 92 9.24 -7.16 4.75
C GLY A 92 8.65 -5.77 4.96
N PRO A 93 7.59 -5.67 5.81
CA PRO A 93 6.87 -6.75 6.45
C PRO A 93 6.03 -7.57 5.46
N GLY A 94 5.56 -8.77 5.92
CA GLY A 94 4.69 -9.64 5.12
C GLY A 94 4.62 -11.07 5.64
N LEU A 95 3.97 -11.95 4.88
CA LEU A 95 3.89 -13.37 5.18
C LEU A 95 5.25 -14.03 4.98
N LEU A 96 5.80 -14.63 6.02
CA LEU A 96 7.17 -15.16 6.02
C LEU A 96 7.43 -16.12 4.85
N GLY A 97 6.50 -17.04 4.55
CA GLY A 97 6.65 -17.99 3.45
C GLY A 97 6.67 -17.31 2.08
N SER A 98 5.84 -16.29 1.87
CA SER A 98 5.78 -15.48 0.66
C SER A 98 7.06 -14.65 0.48
N LEU A 99 7.50 -13.97 1.54
CA LEU A 99 8.76 -13.21 1.55
C LEU A 99 9.99 -14.10 1.28
N LEU A 100 10.01 -15.33 1.82
CA LEU A 100 11.10 -16.29 1.56
C LEU A 100 11.24 -16.63 0.09
N VAL A 101 10.14 -16.76 -0.65
CA VAL A 101 10.18 -17.04 -2.10
C VAL A 101 10.81 -15.87 -2.85
N GLY A 102 10.30 -14.64 -2.66
CA GLY A 102 10.85 -13.46 -3.36
C GLY A 102 12.29 -13.16 -2.98
N THR A 103 12.62 -13.24 -1.69
CA THR A 103 13.99 -13.02 -1.21
C THR A 103 14.96 -14.08 -1.79
N SER A 104 14.58 -15.36 -1.77
CA SER A 104 15.45 -16.44 -2.30
C SER A 104 15.63 -16.32 -3.80
N PHE A 105 14.57 -15.95 -4.53
CA PHE A 105 14.64 -15.73 -5.97
C PHE A 105 15.54 -14.53 -6.32
N ALA A 106 15.40 -13.40 -5.65
CA ALA A 106 16.24 -12.22 -5.83
C ALA A 106 17.72 -12.54 -5.57
N LYS A 107 18.03 -13.30 -4.51
CA LYS A 107 19.38 -13.79 -4.19
C LYS A 107 19.93 -14.69 -5.29
N GLY A 108 19.14 -15.64 -5.80
CA GLY A 108 19.53 -16.51 -6.90
C GLY A 108 19.89 -15.71 -8.16
N LEU A 109 19.09 -14.68 -8.50
CA LEU A 109 19.40 -13.77 -9.60
C LEU A 109 20.70 -12.98 -9.35
N SER A 110 20.89 -12.45 -8.14
CA SER A 110 22.11 -11.73 -7.77
C SER A 110 23.36 -12.61 -7.91
N ILE A 111 23.33 -13.83 -7.40
CA ILE A 111 24.45 -14.78 -7.50
C ILE A 111 24.77 -15.10 -8.96
N SER A 112 23.74 -15.35 -9.77
CA SER A 112 23.94 -15.77 -11.17
C SER A 112 24.37 -14.64 -12.10
N THR A 113 24.03 -13.38 -11.76
CA THR A 113 24.26 -12.21 -12.63
C THR A 113 25.32 -11.25 -12.10
N GLY A 114 25.73 -11.38 -10.84
CA GLY A 114 26.62 -10.44 -10.15
C GLY A 114 25.97 -9.08 -9.82
N LYS A 115 24.64 -8.93 -9.99
CA LYS A 115 23.95 -7.66 -9.74
C LYS A 115 23.73 -7.47 -8.24
N PRO A 116 23.90 -6.22 -7.71
CA PRO A 116 23.71 -5.95 -6.29
C PRO A 116 22.22 -6.09 -5.89
N LEU A 117 22.01 -6.49 -4.64
CA LEU A 117 20.71 -6.56 -4.01
C LEU A 117 20.39 -5.28 -3.25
N VAL A 118 19.14 -4.84 -3.33
CA VAL A 118 18.61 -3.73 -2.54
C VAL A 118 17.37 -4.20 -1.80
N GLU A 119 17.45 -4.27 -0.49
CA GLU A 119 16.31 -4.62 0.35
C GLU A 119 15.36 -3.43 0.50
N VAL A 120 14.06 -3.69 0.42
CA VAL A 120 13.01 -2.68 0.51
C VAL A 120 12.02 -3.04 1.61
N ASN A 121 11.64 -2.04 2.40
CA ASN A 121 10.50 -2.13 3.29
C ASN A 121 9.22 -1.90 2.47
N HIS A 122 8.29 -2.85 2.53
CA HIS A 122 7.03 -2.83 1.80
C HIS A 122 6.21 -1.54 2.00
N LEU A 123 6.14 -1.05 3.25
CA LEU A 123 5.38 0.15 3.58
C LEU A 123 6.03 1.42 3.03
N GLN A 124 7.37 1.49 3.06
CA GLN A 124 8.13 2.56 2.40
C GLN A 124 7.89 2.53 0.88
N GLY A 125 7.76 1.33 0.29
CA GLY A 125 7.39 1.17 -1.11
C GLY A 125 6.09 1.89 -1.45
N HIS A 126 5.02 1.66 -0.71
CA HIS A 126 3.74 2.36 -0.90
C HIS A 126 3.88 3.88 -0.83
N ILE A 127 4.69 4.41 0.09
CA ILE A 127 4.92 5.85 0.21
C ILE A 127 5.71 6.39 -0.99
N LEU A 128 6.81 5.74 -1.35
CA LEU A 128 7.68 6.20 -2.40
C LEU A 128 7.13 5.96 -3.82
N SER A 129 6.07 5.15 -3.97
CA SER A 129 5.37 4.97 -5.24
C SER A 129 4.86 6.29 -5.85
N HIS A 130 4.63 7.32 -5.03
CA HIS A 130 4.25 8.67 -5.50
C HIS A 130 5.33 9.41 -6.28
N PHE A 131 6.55 8.89 -6.30
CA PHE A 131 7.66 9.43 -7.11
C PHE A 131 7.82 8.72 -8.45
N LEU A 132 7.06 7.62 -8.70
CA LEU A 132 7.02 6.98 -10.00
C LEU A 132 6.47 7.93 -11.07
N LYS A 133 7.08 7.86 -12.24
CA LYS A 133 6.71 8.64 -13.42
C LYS A 133 6.31 7.71 -14.56
N GLU A 134 5.44 8.19 -15.41
CA GLU A 134 5.07 7.52 -16.65
C GLU A 134 5.27 8.46 -17.83
N GLU A 135 5.78 7.92 -18.92
CA GLU A 135 6.00 8.68 -20.14
C GLU A 135 4.66 9.16 -20.72
N GLY A 136 4.61 10.42 -21.14
CA GLY A 136 3.41 11.02 -21.71
C GLY A 136 2.32 11.41 -20.72
N LYS A 137 2.55 11.24 -19.40
CA LYS A 137 1.60 11.68 -18.35
C LYS A 137 2.09 12.92 -17.61
N GLU A 138 1.13 13.64 -17.01
CA GLU A 138 1.47 14.66 -16.00
C GLU A 138 1.94 13.95 -14.73
N ASN A 139 3.23 14.06 -14.44
CA ASN A 139 3.86 13.43 -13.30
C ASN A 139 3.98 14.44 -12.15
N ARG A 140 3.14 14.29 -11.12
CA ARG A 140 3.17 15.10 -9.91
C ARG A 140 3.63 14.27 -8.74
N SER A 141 4.66 14.73 -8.04
CA SER A 141 5.18 14.08 -6.83
C SER A 141 5.13 15.03 -5.64
N PRO A 142 4.98 14.54 -4.41
CA PRO A 142 5.06 15.38 -3.22
C PRO A 142 6.47 15.94 -3.04
N GLU A 143 6.55 17.11 -2.41
CA GLU A 143 7.80 17.69 -1.92
C GLU A 143 7.97 17.36 -0.43
N PHE A 144 9.19 17.17 0.00
CA PHE A 144 9.47 16.96 1.42
C PHE A 144 9.41 18.28 2.22
N PRO A 145 8.92 18.26 3.47
CA PRO A 145 8.29 17.13 4.13
C PRO A 145 6.81 16.96 3.72
N PHE A 146 6.31 15.72 3.76
CA PHE A 146 4.90 15.43 3.57
C PHE A 146 4.38 14.41 4.60
N LEU A 147 3.05 14.30 4.74
CA LEU A 147 2.39 13.28 5.54
C LEU A 147 1.83 12.19 4.62
N ALA A 148 2.13 10.95 4.93
CA ALA A 148 1.56 9.79 4.25
C ALA A 148 0.54 9.10 5.16
N LEU A 149 -0.70 8.93 4.68
CA LEU A 149 -1.70 8.07 5.30
C LEU A 149 -1.62 6.70 4.63
N LEU A 150 -0.99 5.74 5.32
CA LEU A 150 -0.93 4.34 4.90
C LEU A 150 -2.13 3.57 5.44
N VAL A 151 -2.90 2.97 4.54
CA VAL A 151 -4.13 2.23 4.86
C VAL A 151 -4.22 0.95 4.03
N SER A 152 -4.07 -0.18 4.68
CA SER A 152 -4.10 -1.51 4.05
C SER A 152 -4.86 -2.54 4.88
N GLY A 153 -4.88 -3.79 4.46
CA GLY A 153 -5.42 -4.91 5.23
C GLY A 153 -4.71 -5.14 6.56
N GLY A 154 -3.39 -4.89 6.62
CA GLY A 154 -2.58 -5.13 7.81
C GLY A 154 -2.07 -3.89 8.54
N HIS A 155 -2.15 -2.70 7.92
CA HIS A 155 -1.55 -1.48 8.47
C HIS A 155 -2.48 -0.28 8.34
N THR A 156 -2.47 0.57 9.38
CA THR A 156 -3.07 1.90 9.37
C THR A 156 -2.15 2.83 10.13
N GLN A 157 -1.50 3.76 9.41
CA GLN A 157 -0.46 4.62 9.98
C GLN A 157 -0.50 6.02 9.35
N ILE A 158 -0.10 7.02 10.14
CA ILE A 158 0.29 8.35 9.65
C ILE A 158 1.79 8.44 9.77
N VAL A 159 2.45 8.68 8.65
CA VAL A 159 3.91 8.77 8.56
C VAL A 159 4.31 10.15 8.11
N LYS A 160 5.20 10.80 8.86
CA LYS A 160 5.87 12.02 8.45
C LYS A 160 7.13 11.64 7.69
N VAL A 161 7.25 12.11 6.46
CA VAL A 161 8.36 11.79 5.56
C VAL A 161 9.14 13.07 5.31
N THR A 162 10.43 13.06 5.67
CA THR A 162 11.29 14.25 5.55
C THR A 162 12.32 14.15 4.43
N ASP A 163 12.61 12.93 3.98
CA ASP A 163 13.37 12.62 2.77
C ASP A 163 13.12 11.16 2.34
N TYR A 164 13.83 10.67 1.31
CA TYR A 164 13.65 9.32 0.77
C TYR A 164 13.97 8.17 1.74
N LEU A 165 14.64 8.42 2.85
CA LEU A 165 15.04 7.41 3.84
C LEU A 165 14.51 7.67 5.25
N ASN A 166 13.97 8.86 5.52
CA ASN A 166 13.53 9.24 6.86
C ASN A 166 12.00 9.25 6.95
N PHE A 167 11.48 8.23 7.62
CA PHE A 167 10.08 7.97 7.87
C PHE A 167 9.82 7.93 9.37
N GLU A 168 8.99 8.82 9.87
CA GLU A 168 8.60 8.90 11.27
C GLU A 168 7.12 8.52 11.41
N VAL A 169 6.82 7.38 12.02
CA VAL A 169 5.43 6.99 12.32
C VAL A 169 4.94 7.85 13.47
N ILE A 170 4.03 8.78 13.20
CA ILE A 170 3.46 9.72 14.19
C ILE A 170 2.09 9.30 14.73
N GLY A 171 1.49 8.28 14.14
CA GLY A 171 0.25 7.64 14.60
C GLY A 171 0.04 6.31 13.90
N HIS A 172 -0.48 5.32 14.61
CA HIS A 172 -0.71 3.98 14.08
C HIS A 172 -1.95 3.34 14.74
N THR A 173 -2.45 2.26 14.16
CA THR A 173 -3.50 1.48 14.83
C THR A 173 -2.92 0.66 15.98
N ILE A 174 -3.61 0.67 17.10
CA ILE A 174 -3.23 -0.12 18.29
C ILE A 174 -3.87 -1.51 18.30
N ASP A 175 -4.73 -1.79 17.33
CA ASP A 175 -5.43 -3.07 17.19
C ASP A 175 -5.64 -3.43 15.70
N ASP A 176 -6.86 -3.68 15.24
CA ASP A 176 -7.15 -4.02 13.84
C ASP A 176 -6.74 -2.87 12.89
N ALA A 177 -6.33 -3.22 11.67
CA ALA A 177 -6.19 -2.25 10.58
C ALA A 177 -7.56 -1.89 9.97
N VAL A 178 -7.64 -0.72 9.32
CA VAL A 178 -8.89 -0.27 8.70
C VAL A 178 -9.39 -1.21 7.59
N GLY A 179 -8.49 -1.80 6.80
CA GLY A 179 -8.85 -2.79 5.78
C GLY A 179 -9.44 -4.06 6.39
N GLU A 180 -8.88 -4.54 7.49
CA GLU A 180 -9.44 -5.66 8.26
C GLU A 180 -10.83 -5.32 8.83
N ALA A 181 -11.08 -4.06 9.21
CA ALA A 181 -12.40 -3.62 9.64
C ALA A 181 -13.43 -3.70 8.50
N PHE A 182 -13.05 -3.32 7.26
CA PHE A 182 -13.88 -3.51 6.08
C PHE A 182 -14.19 -4.98 5.81
N ASP A 183 -13.19 -5.86 5.86
CA ASP A 183 -13.35 -7.29 5.61
C ASP A 183 -14.25 -7.95 6.67
N LYS A 184 -14.07 -7.58 7.94
CA LYS A 184 -14.91 -8.04 9.03
C LYS A 184 -16.37 -7.59 8.89
N CYS A 185 -16.60 -6.34 8.44
CA CYS A 185 -17.94 -5.84 8.12
C CYS A 185 -18.61 -6.68 7.02
N ALA A 186 -17.93 -6.85 5.90
CA ALA A 186 -18.42 -7.64 4.79
C ALA A 186 -18.76 -9.08 5.20
N LYS A 187 -17.87 -9.71 5.96
CA LYS A 187 -18.08 -11.07 6.49
C LYS A 187 -19.32 -11.19 7.38
N MET A 188 -19.54 -10.21 8.27
CA MET A 188 -20.74 -10.21 9.13
C MET A 188 -22.05 -10.04 8.35
N MET A 189 -21.99 -9.38 7.21
CA MET A 189 -23.13 -9.18 6.31
C MET A 189 -23.25 -10.26 5.22
N GLY A 190 -22.37 -11.27 5.21
CA GLY A 190 -22.38 -12.33 4.19
C GLY A 190 -21.97 -11.89 2.79
N LEU A 191 -21.22 -10.79 2.64
CA LEU A 191 -20.91 -10.17 1.34
C LEU A 191 -19.70 -10.79 0.62
N GLY A 192 -18.92 -11.66 1.28
CA GLY A 192 -17.74 -12.30 0.67
C GLY A 192 -16.41 -11.57 0.92
N TYR A 193 -15.36 -12.01 0.19
CA TYR A 193 -13.98 -11.54 0.34
C TYR A 193 -13.35 -11.27 -1.05
N PRO A 194 -12.50 -10.23 -1.19
CA PRO A 194 -12.19 -9.18 -0.22
C PRO A 194 -13.37 -8.23 0.02
N GLY A 195 -13.59 -7.87 1.29
CA GLY A 195 -14.77 -7.10 1.70
C GLY A 195 -14.71 -5.62 1.31
N GLY A 196 -13.53 -5.00 1.37
CA GLY A 196 -13.35 -3.58 1.09
C GLY A 196 -13.96 -3.12 -0.23
N PRO A 197 -13.62 -3.72 -1.39
CA PRO A 197 -14.20 -3.37 -2.69
C PRO A 197 -15.71 -3.59 -2.78
N ILE A 198 -16.24 -4.61 -2.10
CA ILE A 198 -17.68 -4.92 -2.09
C ILE A 198 -18.42 -3.85 -1.30
N VAL A 199 -17.92 -3.50 -0.11
CA VAL A 199 -18.49 -2.43 0.73
C VAL A 199 -18.47 -1.10 -0.02
N ASP A 200 -17.36 -0.73 -0.67
CA ASP A 200 -17.23 0.50 -1.44
C ASP A 200 -18.24 0.57 -2.61
N LYS A 201 -18.46 -0.55 -3.30
CA LYS A 201 -19.42 -0.64 -4.39
C LYS A 201 -20.86 -0.45 -3.90
N LEU A 202 -21.23 -1.10 -2.79
CA LEU A 202 -22.58 -1.00 -2.21
C LEU A 202 -22.80 0.38 -1.58
N ALA A 203 -21.82 0.95 -0.91
CA ALA A 203 -21.88 2.25 -0.27
C ALA A 203 -22.28 3.39 -1.23
N LYS A 204 -21.93 3.29 -2.51
CA LYS A 204 -22.34 4.28 -3.54
C LYS A 204 -23.85 4.34 -3.78
N GLN A 205 -24.60 3.35 -3.34
CA GLN A 205 -26.02 3.21 -3.57
C GLN A 205 -26.87 3.50 -2.31
N GLY A 206 -26.18 3.71 -1.16
CA GLY A 206 -26.82 3.86 0.15
C GLY A 206 -26.72 5.27 0.74
N ASP A 207 -27.53 5.51 1.77
CA ASP A 207 -27.45 6.72 2.58
C ASP A 207 -26.38 6.57 3.67
N GLU A 208 -25.33 7.36 3.58
CA GLU A 208 -24.20 7.34 4.52
C GLU A 208 -24.55 7.87 5.92
N ASN A 209 -25.71 8.50 6.10
CA ASN A 209 -26.15 9.10 7.37
C ASN A 209 -27.26 8.30 8.08
N ARG A 210 -27.72 7.19 7.45
CA ARG A 210 -28.87 6.42 7.98
C ARG A 210 -28.56 5.73 9.29
N PHE A 211 -27.34 5.17 9.44
CA PHE A 211 -26.95 4.45 10.66
C PHE A 211 -25.73 5.11 11.32
N LYS A 212 -25.69 5.04 12.64
CA LYS A 212 -24.59 5.60 13.44
C LYS A 212 -23.89 4.51 14.21
N PHE A 213 -22.55 4.52 14.17
CA PHE A 213 -21.71 3.59 14.93
C PHE A 213 -20.91 4.34 16.00
N SER A 214 -20.57 3.64 17.08
CA SER A 214 -19.79 4.24 18.16
C SER A 214 -18.35 4.52 17.70
N LYS A 215 -17.88 5.74 18.00
CA LYS A 215 -16.52 6.15 17.65
C LYS A 215 -15.59 5.84 18.83
N PRO A 216 -14.46 5.13 18.60
CA PRO A 216 -13.49 4.89 19.66
C PRO A 216 -12.84 6.21 20.10
N HIS A 217 -12.64 6.37 21.40
CA HIS A 217 -11.98 7.54 21.96
C HIS A 217 -10.50 7.20 22.26
N ILE A 218 -9.64 7.42 21.28
CA ILE A 218 -8.20 7.16 21.38
C ILE A 218 -7.45 8.49 21.43
N GLN A 219 -6.52 8.61 22.39
CA GLN A 219 -5.69 9.81 22.52
C GLN A 219 -4.66 9.93 21.38
N GLY A 220 -4.10 11.13 21.23
CA GLY A 220 -3.05 11.36 20.25
C GLY A 220 -3.50 11.19 18.81
N LEU A 221 -2.62 10.62 17.99
CA LEU A 221 -2.82 10.36 16.56
C LEU A 221 -3.11 8.89 16.26
N ASP A 222 -3.12 8.03 17.27
CA ASP A 222 -3.36 6.60 17.10
C ASP A 222 -4.81 6.28 16.78
N TYR A 223 -5.00 5.12 16.15
CA TYR A 223 -6.28 4.59 15.72
C TYR A 223 -6.68 3.35 16.53
N SER A 224 -7.97 3.03 16.53
CA SER A 224 -8.51 1.74 16.97
C SER A 224 -9.73 1.40 16.14
N PHE A 225 -9.83 0.18 15.67
CA PHE A 225 -10.95 -0.30 14.84
C PHE A 225 -11.64 -1.54 15.44
N SER A 226 -11.05 -2.23 16.40
CA SER A 226 -11.63 -3.46 16.97
C SER A 226 -12.99 -3.24 17.64
N GLY A 227 -13.18 -2.11 18.33
CA GLY A 227 -14.45 -1.74 18.95
C GLY A 227 -15.57 -1.51 17.93
N ILE A 228 -15.25 -1.10 16.70
CA ILE A 228 -16.22 -0.84 15.63
C ILE A 228 -16.86 -2.14 15.15
N LYS A 229 -16.06 -3.23 15.06
CA LYS A 229 -16.55 -4.57 14.77
C LYS A 229 -17.63 -4.99 15.77
N THR A 230 -17.38 -4.81 17.06
CA THR A 230 -18.32 -5.16 18.14
C THR A 230 -19.59 -4.29 18.05
N SER A 231 -19.45 -2.99 17.77
CA SER A 231 -20.58 -2.08 17.58
C SER A 231 -21.47 -2.51 16.41
N LEU A 232 -20.87 -2.87 15.26
CA LEU A 232 -21.62 -3.37 14.11
C LEU A 232 -22.29 -4.72 14.41
N LEU A 233 -21.59 -5.64 15.06
CA LEU A 233 -22.15 -6.95 15.43
C LEU A 233 -23.41 -6.81 16.30
N TYR A 234 -23.36 -5.98 17.35
CA TYR A 234 -24.52 -5.76 18.20
C TYR A 234 -25.66 -5.04 17.47
N PHE A 235 -25.33 -4.04 16.67
CA PHE A 235 -26.30 -3.37 15.80
C PHE A 235 -27.04 -4.36 14.90
N LEU A 236 -26.32 -5.17 14.13
CA LEU A 236 -26.94 -6.17 13.23
C LEU A 236 -27.76 -7.20 14.00
N ARG A 237 -27.23 -7.72 15.11
CA ARG A 237 -27.94 -8.70 15.96
C ARG A 237 -29.27 -8.15 16.49
N ASP A 238 -29.30 -6.89 16.92
CA ASP A 238 -30.50 -6.30 17.50
C ASP A 238 -31.54 -5.99 16.40
N GLN A 239 -31.12 -5.54 15.22
CA GLN A 239 -32.01 -5.34 14.08
C GLN A 239 -32.58 -6.66 13.51
N LEU A 240 -31.77 -7.73 13.46
CA LEU A 240 -32.23 -9.04 12.98
C LEU A 240 -33.25 -9.72 13.90
N LYS A 241 -33.35 -9.32 15.19
CA LYS A 241 -34.44 -9.79 16.08
C LYS A 241 -35.80 -9.23 15.67
N GLU A 242 -35.82 -8.04 15.09
CA GLU A 242 -37.05 -7.34 14.69
C GLU A 242 -37.40 -7.65 13.23
N ASN A 243 -36.40 -7.80 12.36
CA ASN A 243 -36.57 -8.09 10.94
C ASN A 243 -35.45 -9.02 10.42
N GLU A 244 -35.78 -10.28 10.14
CA GLU A 244 -34.84 -11.28 9.65
C GLU A 244 -34.20 -10.90 8.29
N ASN A 245 -34.87 -10.07 7.49
CA ASN A 245 -34.39 -9.59 6.19
C ASN A 245 -33.64 -8.27 6.26
N PHE A 246 -33.42 -7.73 7.46
CA PHE A 246 -32.87 -6.37 7.66
C PHE A 246 -31.59 -6.12 6.88
N ILE A 247 -30.65 -7.05 6.86
CA ILE A 247 -29.36 -6.89 6.15
C ILE A 247 -29.62 -6.78 4.63
N GLU A 248 -30.45 -7.66 4.06
CA GLU A 248 -30.73 -7.65 2.63
C GLU A 248 -31.42 -6.34 2.18
N GLU A 249 -32.37 -5.88 2.98
CA GLU A 249 -33.12 -4.67 2.69
C GLU A 249 -32.31 -3.38 2.87
N ASN A 250 -31.27 -3.39 3.73
CA ASN A 250 -30.54 -2.20 4.12
C ASN A 250 -29.01 -2.27 3.81
N LYS A 251 -28.55 -3.29 3.08
CA LYS A 251 -27.11 -3.53 2.89
C LYS A 251 -26.35 -2.35 2.30
N ALA A 252 -26.96 -1.60 1.39
CA ALA A 252 -26.33 -0.43 0.79
C ALA A 252 -26.14 0.69 1.83
N ASP A 253 -27.15 0.97 2.64
CA ASP A 253 -27.11 2.01 3.67
C ASP A 253 -26.19 1.63 4.83
N ILE A 254 -26.15 0.34 5.21
CA ILE A 254 -25.20 -0.17 6.21
C ILE A 254 -23.78 0.03 5.70
N CYS A 255 -23.49 -0.37 4.46
CA CYS A 255 -22.18 -0.20 3.85
C CYS A 255 -21.78 1.27 3.76
N ALA A 256 -22.70 2.15 3.32
CA ALA A 256 -22.44 3.60 3.19
C ALA A 256 -22.14 4.22 4.55
N SER A 257 -22.99 3.96 5.54
CA SER A 257 -22.82 4.50 6.90
C SER A 257 -21.56 3.98 7.59
N PHE A 258 -21.23 2.69 7.38
CA PHE A 258 -20.03 2.08 7.95
C PHE A 258 -18.75 2.62 7.29
N GLN A 259 -18.70 2.68 5.96
CA GLN A 259 -17.60 3.28 5.21
C GLN A 259 -17.34 4.71 5.64
N LYS A 260 -18.41 5.55 5.69
CA LYS A 260 -18.29 6.92 6.16
C LYS A 260 -17.68 6.98 7.56
N HIS A 261 -18.15 6.13 8.46
CA HIS A 261 -17.67 6.09 9.84
C HIS A 261 -16.17 5.79 9.93
N LEU A 262 -15.67 4.79 9.17
CA LEU A 262 -14.23 4.48 9.10
C LEU A 262 -13.42 5.64 8.51
N ILE A 263 -13.91 6.26 7.45
CA ILE A 263 -13.25 7.40 6.81
C ILE A 263 -13.19 8.60 7.76
N ASP A 264 -14.27 8.87 8.50
CA ASP A 264 -14.32 9.96 9.49
C ASP A 264 -13.26 9.77 10.59
N ILE A 265 -13.01 8.52 11.03
CA ILE A 265 -11.96 8.21 12.01
C ILE A 265 -10.58 8.49 11.42
N LEU A 266 -10.32 8.05 10.18
CA LEU A 266 -9.04 8.29 9.51
C LEU A 266 -8.77 9.78 9.35
N LEU A 267 -9.76 10.53 8.86
CA LEU A 267 -9.61 11.97 8.59
C LEU A 267 -9.45 12.80 9.86
N ASP A 268 -10.15 12.48 10.95
CA ASP A 268 -10.01 13.19 12.21
C ASP A 268 -8.57 13.19 12.72
N LYS A 269 -7.88 12.04 12.63
CA LYS A 269 -6.48 11.93 13.04
C LYS A 269 -5.54 12.60 12.04
N LEU A 270 -5.81 12.48 10.74
CA LEU A 270 -5.02 13.16 9.72
C LEU A 270 -5.12 14.69 9.86
N ILE A 271 -6.32 15.23 10.08
CA ILE A 271 -6.52 16.66 10.33
C ILE A 271 -5.75 17.11 11.57
N LYS A 272 -5.74 16.29 12.62
CA LYS A 272 -4.99 16.56 13.84
C LYS A 272 -3.48 16.54 13.57
N ALA A 273 -3.00 15.57 12.80
CA ALA A 273 -1.59 15.46 12.40
C ALA A 273 -1.13 16.71 11.61
N VAL A 274 -1.93 17.15 10.63
CA VAL A 274 -1.65 18.39 9.88
C VAL A 274 -1.57 19.61 10.80
N LYS A 275 -2.49 19.72 11.77
CA LYS A 275 -2.45 20.83 12.74
C LYS A 275 -1.22 20.81 13.63
N GLN A 276 -0.76 19.63 14.02
CA GLN A 276 0.43 19.47 14.90
C GLN A 276 1.73 19.71 14.14
N THR A 277 1.83 19.24 12.89
CA THR A 277 3.08 19.31 12.11
C THR A 277 3.19 20.55 11.23
N GLY A 278 2.07 21.18 10.89
CA GLY A 278 2.01 22.26 9.89
C GLY A 278 2.17 21.80 8.45
N ILE A 279 2.39 20.50 8.20
CA ILE A 279 2.62 19.93 6.87
C ILE A 279 1.28 19.82 6.13
N LYS A 280 1.22 20.38 4.92
CA LYS A 280 0.02 20.42 4.08
C LYS A 280 0.10 19.57 2.81
N GLN A 281 1.20 18.91 2.56
CA GLN A 281 1.33 17.93 1.49
C GLN A 281 0.95 16.55 2.04
N ILE A 282 -0.08 15.94 1.44
CA ILE A 282 -0.70 14.71 1.95
C ILE A 282 -0.69 13.66 0.85
N THR A 283 -0.15 12.50 1.14
CA THR A 283 -0.24 11.32 0.27
C THR A 283 -1.12 10.24 0.93
N ILE A 284 -1.73 9.38 0.14
CA ILE A 284 -2.38 8.16 0.61
C ILE A 284 -1.79 6.94 -0.10
N GLY A 285 -1.64 5.82 0.61
CA GLY A 285 -1.08 4.59 0.05
C GLY A 285 -1.63 3.33 0.71
N GLY A 286 -1.35 2.17 0.11
CA GLY A 286 -1.88 0.87 0.54
C GLY A 286 -3.25 0.56 -0.06
N GLY A 287 -3.67 -0.72 0.00
CA GLY A 287 -4.85 -1.23 -0.70
C GLY A 287 -6.16 -0.47 -0.42
N VAL A 288 -6.37 0.03 0.80
CA VAL A 288 -7.57 0.82 1.14
C VAL A 288 -7.56 2.21 0.50
N SER A 289 -6.42 2.70 0.01
CA SER A 289 -6.37 3.94 -0.78
C SER A 289 -7.11 3.85 -2.12
N ALA A 290 -7.50 2.65 -2.56
CA ALA A 290 -8.40 2.41 -3.68
C ALA A 290 -9.88 2.74 -3.37
N ASN A 291 -10.27 2.81 -2.08
CA ASN A 291 -11.64 3.09 -1.68
C ASN A 291 -12.09 4.47 -2.21
N SER A 292 -13.18 4.48 -2.98
CA SER A 292 -13.64 5.69 -3.68
C SER A 292 -14.09 6.79 -2.72
N GLY A 293 -14.76 6.42 -1.63
CA GLY A 293 -15.20 7.39 -0.60
C GLY A 293 -14.01 8.03 0.12
N LEU A 294 -12.95 7.27 0.44
CA LEU A 294 -11.74 7.82 1.04
C LEU A 294 -11.04 8.80 0.09
N ARG A 295 -10.89 8.45 -1.18
CA ARG A 295 -10.27 9.30 -2.21
C ARG A 295 -11.00 10.64 -2.35
N GLU A 296 -12.32 10.58 -2.48
CA GLU A 296 -13.16 11.77 -2.58
C GLU A 296 -13.05 12.66 -1.33
N ARG A 297 -13.12 12.06 -0.15
CA ARG A 297 -13.05 12.80 1.12
C ARG A 297 -11.68 13.43 1.36
N ILE A 298 -10.58 12.75 1.01
CA ILE A 298 -9.22 13.32 1.06
C ILE A 298 -9.10 14.52 0.12
N TYR A 299 -9.61 14.40 -1.10
CA TYR A 299 -9.59 15.50 -2.07
C TYR A 299 -10.40 16.71 -1.56
N ASN A 300 -11.63 16.47 -1.10
CA ASN A 300 -12.52 17.53 -0.62
C ASN A 300 -11.98 18.24 0.64
N GLU A 301 -11.41 17.48 1.60
CA GLU A 301 -10.75 18.07 2.78
C GLU A 301 -9.47 18.83 2.37
N GLY A 302 -8.76 18.37 1.35
CA GLY A 302 -7.63 19.07 0.75
C GLY A 302 -8.03 20.44 0.22
N VAL A 303 -9.05 20.51 -0.62
CA VAL A 303 -9.59 21.76 -1.15
C VAL A 303 -10.05 22.70 -0.03
N LYS A 304 -10.83 22.17 0.92
CA LYS A 304 -11.37 22.94 2.05
C LYS A 304 -10.30 23.53 2.96
N ARG A 305 -9.17 22.83 3.16
CA ARG A 305 -8.12 23.18 4.12
C ARG A 305 -6.86 23.76 3.48
N GLY A 306 -6.81 23.85 2.15
CA GLY A 306 -5.64 24.28 1.40
C GLY A 306 -4.48 23.30 1.51
N TRP A 307 -4.77 21.99 1.42
CA TRP A 307 -3.75 20.95 1.32
C TRP A 307 -3.48 20.62 -0.14
N THR A 308 -2.27 20.20 -0.43
CA THR A 308 -1.92 19.54 -1.69
C THR A 308 -2.02 18.03 -1.48
N THR A 309 -2.96 17.39 -2.17
CA THR A 309 -3.22 15.96 -2.02
C THR A 309 -2.68 15.17 -3.20
N PHE A 310 -2.02 14.05 -2.92
CA PHE A 310 -1.47 13.11 -3.91
C PHE A 310 -2.18 11.77 -3.72
N ILE A 311 -3.07 11.48 -4.65
CA ILE A 311 -3.90 10.27 -4.64
C ILE A 311 -3.38 9.37 -5.75
N PRO A 312 -2.88 8.15 -5.47
CA PRO A 312 -2.24 7.31 -6.47
C PRO A 312 -3.25 6.79 -7.51
N GLU A 313 -2.79 6.49 -8.72
CA GLU A 313 -3.60 5.73 -9.67
C GLU A 313 -3.92 4.34 -9.10
N PHE A 314 -5.06 3.75 -9.49
CA PHE A 314 -5.52 2.46 -8.94
C PHE A 314 -4.49 1.34 -9.05
N LYS A 315 -3.71 1.30 -10.12
CA LYS A 315 -2.65 0.30 -10.33
C LYS A 315 -1.49 0.36 -9.34
N PHE A 316 -1.38 1.46 -8.57
CA PHE A 316 -0.36 1.66 -7.54
C PHE A 316 -0.93 1.60 -6.12
N THR A 317 -2.23 1.34 -5.97
CA THR A 317 -2.86 1.25 -4.65
C THR A 317 -2.64 -0.09 -3.97
N THR A 318 -2.66 -1.19 -4.75
CA THR A 318 -2.39 -2.54 -4.26
C THR A 318 -0.90 -2.87 -4.32
N ASP A 319 -0.51 -4.00 -3.75
CA ASP A 319 0.86 -4.48 -3.76
C ASP A 319 1.36 -4.65 -5.19
N ASN A 320 2.49 -4.04 -5.51
CA ASN A 320 3.07 -4.06 -6.84
C ASN A 320 4.58 -3.86 -6.80
N ALA A 321 5.31 -4.40 -7.78
CA ALA A 321 6.75 -4.33 -7.78
C ALA A 321 7.32 -2.96 -8.21
N ALA A 322 6.52 -2.11 -8.87
CA ALA A 322 6.99 -0.77 -9.24
C ALA A 322 7.31 0.09 -8.01
N MET A 323 6.49 -0.03 -6.93
CA MET A 323 6.75 0.64 -5.65
C MET A 323 8.06 0.16 -4.99
N ILE A 324 8.37 -1.13 -5.17
CA ILE A 324 9.61 -1.75 -4.66
C ILE A 324 10.82 -1.28 -5.49
N ALA A 325 10.68 -1.25 -6.81
CA ALA A 325 11.72 -0.73 -7.69
C ALA A 325 12.04 0.73 -7.39
N MET A 326 11.03 1.58 -7.16
CA MET A 326 11.21 3.00 -6.84
C MET A 326 11.93 3.20 -5.50
N SER A 327 11.50 2.49 -4.46
CA SER A 327 12.19 2.53 -3.15
C SER A 327 13.63 2.00 -3.27
N GLY A 328 13.82 0.93 -4.05
CA GLY A 328 15.13 0.37 -4.35
C GLY A 328 16.04 1.35 -5.08
N LEU A 329 15.52 2.10 -6.05
CA LEU A 329 16.26 3.15 -6.76
C LEU A 329 16.78 4.22 -5.81
N CYS A 330 15.93 4.69 -4.89
CA CYS A 330 16.34 5.71 -3.90
C CYS A 330 17.52 5.23 -3.06
N LYS A 331 17.46 4.00 -2.58
CA LYS A 331 18.55 3.37 -1.81
C LYS A 331 19.79 3.11 -2.66
N PHE A 332 19.62 2.59 -3.86
CA PHE A 332 20.73 2.30 -4.77
C PHE A 332 21.54 3.53 -5.14
N ARG A 333 20.88 4.66 -5.43
CA ARG A 333 21.54 5.96 -5.71
C ARG A 333 22.40 6.47 -4.54
N LEU A 334 22.08 6.05 -3.34
CA LEU A 334 22.84 6.35 -2.13
C LEU A 334 23.91 5.29 -1.79
N GLY A 335 24.12 4.32 -2.69
CA GLY A 335 25.08 3.23 -2.50
C GLY A 335 24.65 2.19 -1.45
N MET A 336 23.36 2.19 -1.08
CA MET A 336 22.83 1.25 -0.09
C MET A 336 22.44 -0.07 -0.77
N THR A 337 23.23 -1.08 -0.53
CA THR A 337 22.98 -2.46 -0.95
C THR A 337 22.89 -3.37 0.27
N CYS A 338 22.34 -4.56 0.13
CA CYS A 338 22.29 -5.53 1.21
C CYS A 338 23.12 -6.77 0.91
N PRO A 339 23.63 -7.46 1.94
CA PRO A 339 24.39 -8.68 1.76
C PRO A 339 23.48 -9.85 1.33
N ILE A 340 24.11 -10.89 0.76
CA ILE A 340 23.39 -12.07 0.25
C ILE A 340 22.69 -12.90 1.34
N ASP A 341 23.11 -12.78 2.58
CA ASP A 341 22.54 -13.47 3.73
C ASP A 341 21.36 -12.71 4.37
N ALA A 342 20.99 -11.52 3.88
CA ALA A 342 19.86 -10.75 4.38
C ALA A 342 18.58 -11.63 4.47
N ALA A 343 18.06 -11.85 5.68
CA ALA A 343 16.86 -12.65 5.91
C ALA A 343 15.58 -11.81 5.78
N PRO A 344 14.45 -12.38 5.34
CA PRO A 344 13.17 -11.68 5.35
C PRO A 344 12.71 -11.37 6.77
N ILE A 345 11.91 -10.31 6.92
CA ILE A 345 11.39 -9.81 8.19
C ILE A 345 9.87 -9.78 8.12
N SER A 346 9.18 -10.74 8.78
CA SER A 346 7.72 -10.87 8.72
C SER A 346 6.98 -9.73 9.43
N ARG A 347 7.60 -9.13 10.44
CA ARG A 347 7.05 -7.98 11.18
C ARG A 347 8.07 -6.86 11.14
N ALA A 348 7.67 -5.68 10.63
CA ALA A 348 8.49 -4.50 10.81
C ALA A 348 8.37 -4.08 12.28
N ALA A 349 9.49 -3.98 12.97
CA ALA A 349 9.51 -3.39 14.29
C ALA A 349 9.29 -1.87 14.19
N ASP A 350 9.85 -1.22 13.15
CA ASP A 350 9.68 0.20 12.81
C ASP A 350 9.94 0.40 11.31
N MET A 351 9.44 1.53 10.73
CA MET A 351 9.75 1.92 9.36
C MET A 351 11.15 2.50 9.24
#